data_4f10debe42de3d04822f3124422ba4e5
#
_entry.id   4f10debe42de3d04822f3124422ba4e5
#
_cell.length_a   1.000
_cell.length_b   1.000
_cell.length_c   1.000
_cell.angle_alpha   90.00
_cell.angle_beta   90.00
_cell.angle_gamma   90.00
#
_symmetry.space_group_name_H-M   'P 1'
#
loop_
_entity.id
_entity.type
_entity.pdbx_description
1 polymer ?
#
loop_
_entity_poly.entity_id
_entity_poly.type
_entity_poly.pdbx_seq_one_letter_code
_entity_poly.pdbx_strand_id
1 'polypeptide(L)'
;MMRRFRKLRRFVIEENHLIAPFNEPARDLSILNKPLKIHHADVLGALCGPASVEPPLTSIHDLARLAERGDELIVYRDNLYFDEEFFGAFYDQARASGVPGRAALPADDAAWLKYAVPLSRLKPVGDGASLYYPLDLWYFPAGYAEPHKWQPIPIASDCKEIGYYNVPDSMANLRPAATEGEIARDLDLTHLLTERTCLSIDSWVHLYFANVILGVFSRGKRFERRITEHNLLALRMLWRAIVEQKQVLTCSEVVKVGEGTTIDPSAVILGPTTIGRNCAIGPGVVIDNSVIGDNVNIAQGCQIMLSVVGSHCFLPFRAALFMSTIMEYSIIAQNTCIQMGVIGRNSFVGAGTTFTDFNLLPVPLRALNAYDQLEDTGQPVLGSCVGHNARLGTGLVVMPARVIESDVVLFASPERRVINRNVSYEESDHHKVRVSVAKQHRRRYPRVAESEEAFLEPW
;
A
#
# COMPACT_ATOMS: atom_id res chain seq x y z
N MET A 1 29.40 -38.36 2.74
CA MET A 1 29.66 -37.09 2.05
C MET A 1 28.62 -36.09 2.51
N MET A 2 28.94 -35.28 3.53
CA MET A 2 28.04 -34.24 4.08
C MET A 2 27.74 -33.21 2.99
N ARG A 3 26.49 -33.10 2.52
CA ARG A 3 26.04 -31.94 1.75
C ARG A 3 26.22 -30.73 2.65
N ARG A 4 27.27 -29.92 2.42
CA ARG A 4 27.34 -28.56 2.97
C ARG A 4 26.09 -27.85 2.51
N PHE A 5 25.20 -27.51 3.43
CA PHE A 5 24.09 -26.61 3.13
C PHE A 5 24.74 -25.31 2.63
N ARG A 6 24.54 -25.00 1.35
CA ARG A 6 24.97 -23.73 0.77
C ARG A 6 24.26 -22.61 1.54
N LYS A 7 25.04 -21.68 2.06
CA LYS A 7 24.52 -20.56 2.84
C LYS A 7 23.95 -19.54 1.87
N LEU A 8 22.68 -19.14 2.07
CA LEU A 8 22.07 -18.03 1.35
C LEU A 8 22.39 -16.74 2.11
N ARG A 9 22.98 -15.77 1.42
CA ARG A 9 23.28 -14.44 1.97
C ARG A 9 22.34 -13.41 1.36
N ARG A 10 21.94 -12.42 2.14
CA ARG A 10 21.03 -11.35 1.73
C ARG A 10 21.71 -10.02 1.84
N PHE A 11 21.65 -9.25 0.75
CA PHE A 11 22.16 -7.90 0.69
C PHE A 11 21.03 -6.94 0.36
N VAL A 12 21.01 -5.82 1.05
CA VAL A 12 20.02 -4.76 0.87
C VAL A 12 20.71 -3.55 0.25
N ILE A 13 20.13 -2.99 -0.81
CA ILE A 13 20.52 -1.69 -1.35
C ILE A 13 19.61 -0.65 -0.71
N GLU A 14 20.17 0.29 0.04
CA GLU A 14 19.40 1.33 0.70
C GLU A 14 18.96 2.41 -0.28
N GLU A 15 17.65 2.73 -0.23
CA GLU A 15 17.07 3.89 -0.89
C GLU A 15 16.75 4.97 0.16
N ASN A 16 17.32 6.15 -0.02
CA ASN A 16 17.17 7.25 0.93
C ASN A 16 16.19 8.32 0.47
N HIS A 17 15.53 8.11 -0.67
CA HIS A 17 14.44 8.99 -1.09
C HIS A 17 13.31 8.99 -0.07
N LEU A 18 12.83 10.18 0.31
CA LEU A 18 11.75 10.36 1.25
C LEU A 18 10.41 10.41 0.52
N ILE A 19 9.49 9.58 0.92
CA ILE A 19 8.16 9.51 0.29
C ILE A 19 7.28 10.65 0.83
N ALA A 20 6.94 11.61 -0.02
CA ALA A 20 5.96 12.66 0.32
C ALA A 20 4.53 12.05 0.40
N PRO A 21 3.68 12.52 1.32
CA PRO A 21 3.88 13.60 2.30
C PRO A 21 4.42 13.12 3.65
N PHE A 22 4.87 11.88 3.76
CA PHE A 22 5.34 11.27 5.01
C PHE A 22 6.71 11.76 5.43
N ASN A 23 7.56 12.12 4.44
CA ASN A 23 8.95 12.51 4.62
C ASN A 23 9.77 11.43 5.35
N GLU A 24 9.50 10.18 5.00
CA GLU A 24 10.24 9.00 5.48
C GLU A 24 10.63 8.10 4.30
N PRO A 25 11.73 7.33 4.41
CA PRO A 25 12.07 6.35 3.39
C PRO A 25 11.04 5.21 3.37
N ALA A 26 10.81 4.62 2.20
CA ALA A 26 9.82 3.57 1.99
C ALA A 26 9.95 2.38 2.96
N ARG A 27 11.18 2.00 3.33
CA ARG A 27 11.46 0.88 4.26
C ARG A 27 10.82 1.04 5.64
N ASP A 28 10.53 2.27 6.07
CA ASP A 28 9.94 2.58 7.39
C ASP A 28 8.42 2.75 7.33
N LEU A 29 7.84 2.86 6.13
CA LEU A 29 6.39 2.95 5.93
C LEU A 29 5.71 1.59 6.10
N SER A 30 4.52 1.60 6.69
CA SER A 30 3.77 0.37 7.01
C SER A 30 2.93 -0.10 5.82
N ILE A 31 3.11 -1.36 5.45
CA ILE A 31 2.26 -2.09 4.50
C ILE A 31 1.62 -3.26 5.24
N LEU A 32 0.28 -3.34 5.21
CA LEU A 32 -0.51 -4.33 5.96
C LEU A 32 -0.12 -4.39 7.45
N ASN A 33 0.05 -3.22 8.06
CA ASN A 33 0.43 -3.02 9.46
C ASN A 33 1.85 -3.47 9.84
N LYS A 34 2.73 -3.65 8.87
CA LYS A 34 4.15 -3.95 9.11
C LYS A 34 5.05 -2.97 8.34
N PRO A 35 6.08 -2.38 8.94
CA PRO A 35 7.11 -1.67 8.19
C PRO A 35 7.70 -2.54 7.08
N LEU A 36 7.92 -1.95 5.90
CA LEU A 36 8.39 -2.70 4.72
C LEU A 36 9.66 -3.51 5.00
N LYS A 37 10.60 -2.98 5.79
CA LYS A 37 11.80 -3.72 6.22
C LYS A 37 11.50 -5.00 7.00
N ILE A 38 10.44 -5.01 7.83
CA ILE A 38 10.01 -6.21 8.57
C ILE A 38 9.30 -7.18 7.62
N HIS A 39 8.48 -6.66 6.71
CA HIS A 39 7.84 -7.47 5.68
C HIS A 39 8.87 -8.25 4.83
N HIS A 40 9.96 -7.60 4.40
CA HIS A 40 11.06 -8.29 3.71
C HIS A 40 11.66 -9.42 4.55
N ALA A 41 11.89 -9.17 5.85
CA ALA A 41 12.45 -10.20 6.73
C ALA A 41 11.51 -11.41 6.83
N ASP A 42 10.20 -11.20 6.91
CA ASP A 42 9.20 -12.25 6.98
C ASP A 42 9.14 -13.07 5.69
N VAL A 43 8.97 -12.42 4.51
CA VAL A 43 8.87 -13.09 3.21
C VAL A 43 10.13 -13.88 2.88
N LEU A 44 11.30 -13.25 3.02
CA LEU A 44 12.57 -13.92 2.75
C LEU A 44 12.87 -15.01 3.78
N GLY A 45 12.45 -14.81 5.04
CA GLY A 45 12.58 -15.80 6.11
C GLY A 45 11.75 -17.06 5.85
N ALA A 46 10.53 -16.89 5.38
CA ALA A 46 9.62 -18.00 5.09
C ALA A 46 10.11 -18.89 3.94
N LEU A 47 10.63 -18.29 2.86
CA LEU A 47 11.00 -19.00 1.63
C LEU A 47 12.46 -19.45 1.58
N CYS A 48 13.37 -18.69 2.17
CA CYS A 48 14.80 -18.93 2.09
C CYS A 48 15.41 -19.40 3.41
N GLY A 49 14.64 -19.49 4.49
CA GLY A 49 15.13 -19.78 5.84
C GLY A 49 15.93 -18.64 6.46
N PRO A 50 16.46 -18.85 7.68
CA PRO A 50 17.25 -17.81 8.36
C PRO A 50 18.55 -17.56 7.58
N ALA A 51 18.68 -16.37 7.02
CA ALA A 51 19.90 -15.93 6.35
C ALA A 51 20.64 -14.92 7.24
N SER A 52 21.96 -14.83 7.06
CA SER A 52 22.71 -13.71 7.64
C SER A 52 22.29 -12.41 6.95
N VAL A 53 21.92 -11.40 7.74
CA VAL A 53 21.74 -10.03 7.24
C VAL A 53 23.13 -9.42 7.13
N GLU A 54 23.50 -9.06 5.91
CA GLU A 54 24.78 -8.44 5.62
C GLU A 54 24.67 -6.91 5.75
N PRO A 55 25.80 -6.19 5.87
CA PRO A 55 25.78 -4.73 5.83
C PRO A 55 25.09 -4.20 4.57
N PRO A 56 24.35 -3.08 4.66
CA PRO A 56 23.69 -2.50 3.51
C PRO A 56 24.67 -2.05 2.43
N LEU A 57 24.23 -2.12 1.17
CA LEU A 57 24.98 -1.67 0.01
C LEU A 57 24.46 -0.30 -0.44
N THR A 58 25.31 0.52 -1.03
CA THR A 58 24.90 1.74 -1.74
C THR A 58 24.54 1.45 -3.19
N SER A 59 25.12 0.42 -3.77
CA SER A 59 24.93 0.01 -5.15
C SER A 59 25.14 -1.49 -5.35
N ILE A 60 24.53 -2.07 -6.39
CA ILE A 60 24.79 -3.44 -6.82
C ILE A 60 26.28 -3.69 -7.14
N HIS A 61 27.02 -2.65 -7.54
CA HIS A 61 28.44 -2.73 -7.85
C HIS A 61 29.31 -3.04 -6.62
N ASP A 62 28.86 -2.69 -5.42
CA ASP A 62 29.56 -2.97 -4.18
C ASP A 62 29.60 -4.47 -3.86
N LEU A 63 28.68 -5.23 -4.43
CA LEU A 63 28.58 -6.67 -4.25
C LEU A 63 29.87 -7.40 -4.64
N ALA A 64 30.54 -6.98 -5.70
CA ALA A 64 31.77 -7.60 -6.19
C ALA A 64 32.90 -7.59 -5.14
N ARG A 65 32.86 -6.65 -4.18
CA ARG A 65 33.87 -6.52 -3.10
C ARG A 65 33.53 -7.36 -1.87
N LEU A 66 32.22 -7.67 -1.66
CA LEU A 66 31.72 -8.27 -0.42
C LEU A 66 31.32 -9.74 -0.58
N ALA A 67 31.03 -10.19 -1.81
CA ALA A 67 30.59 -11.55 -2.07
C ALA A 67 31.75 -12.54 -1.93
N GLU A 68 31.65 -13.44 -0.96
CA GLU A 68 32.55 -14.59 -0.85
C GLU A 68 32.21 -15.62 -1.93
N ARG A 69 33.23 -16.20 -2.56
CA ARG A 69 33.03 -17.23 -3.58
C ARG A 69 32.46 -18.51 -2.94
N GLY A 70 31.25 -18.88 -3.32
CA GLY A 70 30.66 -20.16 -2.92
C GLY A 70 29.26 -20.09 -2.31
N ASP A 71 28.75 -18.89 -1.95
CA ASP A 71 27.40 -18.70 -1.41
C ASP A 71 26.39 -18.34 -2.52
N GLU A 72 25.12 -18.66 -2.30
CA GLU A 72 24.01 -18.10 -3.07
C GLU A 72 23.66 -16.71 -2.52
N LEU A 73 23.36 -15.74 -3.40
CA LEU A 73 23.09 -14.36 -2.99
C LEU A 73 21.73 -13.91 -3.48
N ILE A 74 20.98 -13.21 -2.61
CA ILE A 74 19.83 -12.40 -2.97
C ILE A 74 20.17 -10.95 -2.65
N VAL A 75 19.92 -10.07 -3.62
CA VAL A 75 20.10 -8.63 -3.50
C VAL A 75 18.81 -7.95 -3.84
N TYR A 76 18.36 -6.99 -3.04
CA TYR A 76 17.15 -6.22 -3.32
C TYR A 76 17.28 -4.79 -2.80
N ARG A 77 16.51 -3.88 -3.42
CA ARG A 77 16.39 -2.51 -2.92
C ARG A 77 15.29 -2.44 -1.87
N ASP A 78 15.50 -1.70 -0.80
CA ASP A 78 14.62 -1.67 0.38
C ASP A 78 13.30 -0.93 0.18
N ASN A 79 13.13 -0.20 -0.93
CA ASN A 79 11.84 0.37 -1.32
C ASN A 79 10.97 -0.55 -2.18
N LEU A 80 11.44 -1.76 -2.53
CA LEU A 80 10.71 -2.71 -3.35
C LEU A 80 9.78 -3.57 -2.49
N TYR A 81 8.46 -3.39 -2.63
CA TYR A 81 7.48 -4.29 -2.03
C TYR A 81 7.25 -5.49 -2.95
N PHE A 82 7.22 -6.71 -2.39
CA PHE A 82 6.85 -7.95 -3.06
C PHE A 82 6.22 -8.92 -2.06
N ASP A 83 5.23 -9.70 -2.52
CA ASP A 83 4.62 -10.76 -1.70
C ASP A 83 5.36 -12.10 -1.85
N GLU A 84 4.94 -13.08 -1.04
CA GLU A 84 5.53 -14.44 -1.05
C GLU A 84 5.36 -15.12 -2.40
N GLU A 85 4.23 -14.93 -3.06
CA GLU A 85 3.89 -15.53 -4.35
C GLU A 85 4.78 -14.97 -5.49
N PHE A 86 5.04 -13.67 -5.49
CA PHE A 86 5.94 -13.07 -6.46
C PHE A 86 7.38 -13.51 -6.23
N PHE A 87 7.86 -13.39 -4.99
CA PHE A 87 9.22 -13.75 -4.66
C PHE A 87 9.48 -15.25 -4.87
N GLY A 88 8.56 -16.12 -4.49
CA GLY A 88 8.66 -17.56 -4.73
C GLY A 88 8.78 -17.90 -6.20
N ALA A 89 7.93 -17.32 -7.05
CA ALA A 89 7.99 -17.53 -8.50
C ALA A 89 9.32 -17.04 -9.11
N PHE A 90 9.82 -15.90 -8.66
CA PHE A 90 11.13 -15.38 -9.07
C PHE A 90 12.27 -16.30 -8.62
N TYR A 91 12.30 -16.65 -7.35
CA TYR A 91 13.38 -17.45 -6.76
C TYR A 91 13.48 -18.83 -7.39
N ASP A 92 12.36 -19.52 -7.61
CA ASP A 92 12.33 -20.84 -8.21
C ASP A 92 12.82 -20.80 -9.67
N GLN A 93 12.38 -19.83 -10.47
CA GLN A 93 12.84 -19.66 -11.85
C GLN A 93 14.32 -19.27 -11.93
N ALA A 94 14.76 -18.33 -11.09
CA ALA A 94 16.15 -17.91 -11.03
C ALA A 94 17.08 -19.05 -10.65
N ARG A 95 16.69 -19.84 -9.66
CA ARG A 95 17.47 -21.00 -9.20
C ARG A 95 17.50 -22.12 -10.22
N ALA A 96 16.40 -22.37 -10.91
CA ALA A 96 16.31 -23.38 -11.97
C ALA A 96 17.17 -23.03 -13.19
N SER A 97 17.35 -21.74 -13.51
CA SER A 97 18.18 -21.28 -14.63
C SER A 97 19.69 -21.54 -14.40
N GLY A 98 20.13 -21.59 -13.14
CA GLY A 98 21.54 -21.78 -12.78
C GLY A 98 22.48 -20.62 -13.14
N VAL A 99 21.92 -19.49 -13.61
CA VAL A 99 22.64 -18.27 -13.98
C VAL A 99 22.09 -17.09 -13.19
N PRO A 100 22.82 -15.97 -13.05
CA PRO A 100 22.30 -14.79 -12.40
C PRO A 100 21.03 -14.27 -13.05
N GLY A 101 20.03 -13.99 -12.23
CA GLY A 101 18.74 -13.48 -12.67
C GLY A 101 18.38 -12.16 -12.02
N ARG A 102 17.70 -11.29 -12.77
CA ARG A 102 17.06 -10.07 -12.27
C ARG A 102 15.58 -10.14 -12.52
N ALA A 103 14.78 -9.92 -11.47
CA ALA A 103 13.33 -9.88 -11.62
C ALA A 103 12.90 -8.77 -12.59
N ALA A 104 11.87 -9.03 -13.37
CA ALA A 104 11.34 -8.09 -14.33
C ALA A 104 9.81 -8.18 -14.41
N LEU A 105 9.17 -7.06 -14.74
CA LEU A 105 7.74 -6.99 -15.02
C LEU A 105 7.53 -7.01 -16.53
N PRO A 106 6.73 -7.95 -17.08
CA PRO A 106 6.36 -7.94 -18.50
C PRO A 106 5.66 -6.63 -18.89
N ALA A 107 6.00 -6.07 -20.05
CA ALA A 107 5.44 -4.81 -20.50
C ALA A 107 4.03 -4.93 -21.08
N ASP A 108 3.51 -6.13 -21.25
CA ASP A 108 2.14 -6.43 -21.68
C ASP A 108 1.20 -6.78 -20.51
N ASP A 109 1.71 -6.79 -19.27
CA ASP A 109 0.90 -7.06 -18.08
C ASP A 109 0.14 -5.81 -17.63
N ALA A 110 -1.19 -5.86 -17.76
CA ALA A 110 -2.08 -4.73 -17.50
C ALA A 110 -1.99 -4.22 -16.04
N ALA A 111 -1.80 -5.11 -15.05
CA ALA A 111 -1.72 -4.70 -13.65
C ALA A 111 -0.41 -3.97 -13.36
N TRP A 112 0.71 -4.45 -13.91
CA TRP A 112 1.98 -3.76 -13.74
C TRP A 112 1.97 -2.38 -14.41
N LEU A 113 1.41 -2.28 -15.62
CA LEU A 113 1.26 -0.99 -16.32
C LEU A 113 0.34 -0.02 -15.56
N LYS A 114 -0.66 -0.54 -14.86
CA LYS A 114 -1.62 0.30 -14.11
C LYS A 114 -1.11 0.73 -12.75
N TYR A 115 -0.38 -0.13 -12.02
CA TYR A 115 -0.07 0.11 -10.61
C TYR A 115 1.40 0.25 -10.27
N ALA A 116 2.31 -0.40 -11.03
CA ALA A 116 3.73 -0.42 -10.68
C ALA A 116 4.58 0.55 -11.52
N VAL A 117 4.20 0.80 -12.76
CA VAL A 117 4.98 1.63 -13.69
C VAL A 117 4.73 3.14 -13.48
N PRO A 118 3.48 3.66 -13.39
CA PRO A 118 3.26 5.08 -13.19
C PRO A 118 3.90 5.56 -11.89
N LEU A 119 4.41 6.77 -11.86
CA LEU A 119 5.07 7.42 -10.72
C LEU A 119 6.39 6.78 -10.26
N SER A 120 6.84 5.67 -10.88
CA SER A 120 8.05 4.95 -10.50
C SER A 120 9.28 5.39 -11.30
N ARG A 121 10.45 4.88 -10.91
CA ARG A 121 11.71 5.03 -11.68
C ARG A 121 11.87 3.98 -12.76
N LEU A 122 10.92 3.08 -12.93
CA LEU A 122 11.02 1.98 -13.88
C LEU A 122 11.06 2.49 -15.32
N LYS A 123 12.03 1.99 -16.08
CA LYS A 123 12.15 2.28 -17.51
C LYS A 123 12.12 0.97 -18.28
N PRO A 124 11.41 0.92 -19.41
CA PRO A 124 11.35 -0.30 -20.22
C PRO A 124 12.72 -0.59 -20.86
N VAL A 125 13.04 -1.87 -20.98
CA VAL A 125 14.25 -2.39 -21.61
C VAL A 125 13.85 -3.49 -22.59
N GLY A 126 14.50 -3.55 -23.76
CA GLY A 126 14.20 -4.51 -24.82
C GLY A 126 13.35 -3.90 -25.93
N ASP A 127 12.99 -4.72 -26.92
CA ASP A 127 12.22 -4.33 -28.10
C ASP A 127 11.04 -5.28 -28.35
N GLY A 128 9.92 -4.75 -28.82
CA GLY A 128 8.76 -5.52 -29.24
C GLY A 128 8.25 -6.49 -28.15
N ALA A 129 8.14 -7.76 -28.48
CA ALA A 129 7.63 -8.80 -27.56
C ALA A 129 8.59 -9.12 -26.39
N SER A 130 9.82 -8.63 -26.42
CA SER A 130 10.80 -8.81 -25.34
C SER A 130 10.93 -7.58 -24.43
N LEU A 131 9.99 -6.64 -24.50
CA LEU A 131 9.96 -5.45 -23.66
C LEU A 131 9.59 -5.82 -22.22
N TYR A 132 10.37 -5.33 -21.24
CA TYR A 132 10.12 -5.54 -19.81
C TYR A 132 10.63 -4.37 -18.98
N TYR A 133 10.16 -4.29 -17.73
CA TYR A 133 10.64 -3.33 -16.71
C TYR A 133 11.48 -4.07 -15.68
N PRO A 134 12.82 -3.87 -15.63
CA PRO A 134 13.68 -4.54 -14.66
C PRO A 134 13.48 -3.98 -13.26
N LEU A 135 13.34 -4.88 -12.29
CA LEU A 135 13.23 -4.55 -10.86
C LEU A 135 14.58 -4.62 -10.16
N ASP A 136 14.69 -3.96 -9.02
CA ASP A 136 15.88 -4.03 -8.19
C ASP A 136 15.81 -5.23 -7.21
N LEU A 137 15.71 -6.42 -7.81
CA LEU A 137 15.73 -7.72 -7.14
C LEU A 137 16.55 -8.70 -7.98
N TRP A 138 17.65 -9.21 -7.41
CA TRP A 138 18.60 -10.09 -8.09
C TRP A 138 18.82 -11.39 -7.31
N TYR A 139 19.11 -12.45 -8.05
CA TYR A 139 19.62 -13.70 -7.56
C TYR A 139 20.94 -14.05 -8.25
N PHE A 140 21.94 -14.48 -7.47
CA PHE A 140 23.21 -14.97 -7.96
C PHE A 140 23.45 -16.38 -7.43
N PRO A 141 23.64 -17.38 -8.32
CA PRO A 141 23.98 -18.74 -7.90
C PRO A 141 25.38 -18.79 -7.28
N ALA A 142 25.62 -19.83 -6.51
CA ALA A 142 26.92 -20.05 -5.85
C ALA A 142 28.10 -20.03 -6.82
N GLY A 143 29.14 -19.30 -6.46
CA GLY A 143 30.36 -19.16 -7.27
C GLY A 143 30.32 -18.04 -8.32
N TYR A 144 29.24 -17.27 -8.36
CA TYR A 144 29.07 -16.16 -9.30
C TYR A 144 29.29 -14.82 -8.58
N ALA A 145 30.14 -13.96 -9.15
CA ALA A 145 30.52 -12.68 -8.55
C ALA A 145 30.52 -11.51 -9.54
N GLU A 146 29.90 -11.67 -10.75
CA GLU A 146 29.83 -10.60 -11.73
C GLU A 146 28.47 -9.91 -11.66
N PRO A 147 28.31 -8.76 -10.98
CA PRO A 147 27.01 -8.10 -10.77
C PRO A 147 26.41 -7.51 -12.05
N HIS A 148 27.17 -7.48 -13.15
CA HIS A 148 26.73 -6.91 -14.42
C HIS A 148 26.16 -7.93 -15.42
N LYS A 149 26.34 -9.22 -15.18
CA LYS A 149 25.87 -10.28 -16.08
C LYS A 149 24.68 -10.98 -15.44
N TRP A 150 23.49 -10.62 -15.80
CA TRP A 150 22.23 -11.22 -15.39
C TRP A 150 21.29 -11.33 -16.59
N GLN A 151 20.34 -12.25 -16.50
CA GLN A 151 19.23 -12.35 -17.44
C GLN A 151 17.93 -11.86 -16.78
N PRO A 152 17.01 -11.23 -17.54
CA PRO A 152 15.71 -10.88 -17.04
C PRO A 152 14.89 -12.13 -16.76
N ILE A 153 14.15 -12.12 -15.63
CA ILE A 153 13.19 -13.15 -15.26
C ILE A 153 11.84 -12.46 -15.15
N PRO A 154 11.04 -12.46 -16.22
CA PRO A 154 9.75 -11.82 -16.23
C PRO A 154 8.74 -12.61 -15.38
N ILE A 155 8.06 -11.92 -14.47
CA ILE A 155 7.03 -12.47 -13.58
C ILE A 155 5.72 -11.77 -13.87
N ALA A 156 4.73 -12.52 -14.38
CA ALA A 156 3.38 -12.01 -14.61
C ALA A 156 2.62 -11.83 -13.29
N SER A 157 1.74 -10.84 -13.26
CA SER A 157 0.86 -10.58 -12.11
C SER A 157 -0.26 -11.62 -11.96
N ASP A 158 -0.63 -12.29 -13.07
CA ASP A 158 -1.80 -13.16 -13.19
C ASP A 158 -3.07 -12.44 -12.72
N CYS A 159 -3.27 -11.22 -13.24
CA CYS A 159 -4.36 -10.37 -12.82
C CYS A 159 -5.72 -10.79 -13.38
N LYS A 160 -6.76 -10.41 -12.63
CA LYS A 160 -8.16 -10.49 -13.06
C LYS A 160 -8.83 -9.14 -12.87
N GLU A 161 -9.53 -8.68 -13.89
CA GLU A 161 -10.33 -7.47 -13.80
C GLU A 161 -11.62 -7.72 -13.03
N ILE A 162 -11.94 -6.79 -12.12
CA ILE A 162 -13.18 -6.80 -11.35
C ILE A 162 -13.77 -5.38 -11.39
N GLY A 163 -14.99 -5.26 -11.96
CA GLY A 163 -15.80 -4.08 -11.83
C GLY A 163 -16.34 -3.94 -10.41
N TYR A 164 -16.30 -2.77 -9.85
CA TYR A 164 -16.85 -2.51 -8.52
C TYR A 164 -17.92 -1.42 -8.52
N TYR A 165 -18.01 -0.62 -9.58
CA TYR A 165 -19.01 0.42 -9.72
C TYR A 165 -19.31 0.72 -11.19
N ASN A 166 -20.59 0.67 -11.54
CA ASN A 166 -21.05 1.04 -12.88
C ASN A 166 -21.33 2.54 -12.91
N VAL A 167 -20.60 3.27 -13.73
CA VAL A 167 -20.79 4.73 -13.90
C VAL A 167 -22.01 4.98 -14.77
N PRO A 168 -23.05 5.68 -14.29
CA PRO A 168 -24.20 6.03 -15.11
C PRO A 168 -23.80 6.85 -16.34
N ASP A 169 -24.53 6.70 -17.45
CA ASP A 169 -24.29 7.45 -18.70
C ASP A 169 -24.30 8.97 -18.48
N SER A 170 -25.10 9.45 -17.53
CA SER A 170 -25.14 10.87 -17.16
C SER A 170 -23.82 11.40 -16.57
N MET A 171 -22.93 10.51 -16.14
CA MET A 171 -21.61 10.85 -15.57
C MET A 171 -20.46 10.46 -16.52
N ALA A 172 -20.76 9.98 -17.72
CA ALA A 172 -19.74 9.54 -18.67
C ALA A 172 -18.77 10.66 -19.09
N ASN A 173 -19.23 11.90 -19.06
CA ASN A 173 -18.42 13.09 -19.35
C ASN A 173 -17.40 13.45 -18.25
N LEU A 174 -17.48 12.82 -17.08
CA LEU A 174 -16.52 13.03 -15.98
C LEU A 174 -15.25 12.18 -16.14
N ARG A 175 -15.12 11.44 -17.22
CA ARG A 175 -13.90 10.70 -17.53
C ARG A 175 -12.85 11.58 -18.17
N PRO A 176 -11.54 11.34 -17.90
CA PRO A 176 -10.49 11.88 -18.75
C PRO A 176 -10.82 11.49 -20.20
N ALA A 177 -10.77 12.47 -21.09
CA ALA A 177 -11.02 12.22 -22.51
C ALA A 177 -10.07 11.10 -22.98
N ALA A 178 -10.65 9.97 -23.41
CA ALA A 178 -9.95 9.03 -24.24
C ALA A 178 -9.44 9.81 -25.46
N THR A 179 -8.25 9.50 -25.91
CA THR A 179 -7.64 10.07 -27.11
C THR A 179 -8.68 10.12 -28.24
N GLU A 180 -8.74 11.22 -28.98
CA GLU A 180 -9.70 11.43 -30.06
C GLU A 180 -9.85 10.17 -30.94
N GLY A 181 -11.02 9.55 -30.92
CA GLY A 181 -11.34 8.34 -31.70
C GLY A 181 -11.72 7.09 -30.90
N GLU A 182 -11.43 6.98 -29.61
CA GLU A 182 -11.89 5.89 -28.76
C GLU A 182 -13.22 6.24 -28.09
N ILE A 183 -14.29 5.63 -28.58
CA ILE A 183 -15.55 5.59 -27.87
C ILE A 183 -15.31 4.70 -26.66
N ALA A 184 -15.18 5.30 -25.48
CA ALA A 184 -15.05 4.57 -24.22
C ALA A 184 -16.31 3.68 -24.03
N ARG A 185 -16.17 2.38 -24.36
CA ARG A 185 -17.26 1.39 -24.27
C ARG A 185 -17.46 0.85 -22.87
N ASP A 186 -16.46 0.97 -21.98
CA ASP A 186 -16.57 0.52 -20.60
C ASP A 186 -16.57 1.70 -19.64
N LEU A 187 -17.76 2.00 -19.14
CA LEU A 187 -18.01 3.06 -18.18
C LEU A 187 -17.81 2.62 -16.73
N ASP A 188 -17.42 1.39 -16.49
CA ASP A 188 -17.29 0.84 -15.16
C ASP A 188 -15.94 1.17 -14.52
N LEU A 189 -15.97 1.47 -13.22
CA LEU A 189 -14.75 1.56 -12.44
C LEU A 189 -14.27 0.15 -12.11
N THR A 190 -13.09 -0.20 -12.60
CA THR A 190 -12.53 -1.55 -12.47
C THR A 190 -11.18 -1.53 -11.78
N HIS A 191 -10.92 -2.62 -11.04
CA HIS A 191 -9.60 -2.90 -10.49
C HIS A 191 -9.04 -4.21 -11.04
N LEU A 192 -7.73 -4.23 -11.25
CA LEU A 192 -6.99 -5.44 -11.60
C LEU A 192 -6.46 -6.07 -10.31
N LEU A 193 -7.07 -7.18 -9.90
CA LEU A 193 -6.64 -7.94 -8.72
C LEU A 193 -5.62 -8.98 -9.13
N THR A 194 -4.50 -9.02 -8.43
CA THR A 194 -3.33 -9.81 -8.79
C THR A 194 -3.17 -11.05 -7.92
N GLU A 195 -2.60 -12.10 -8.50
CA GLU A 195 -2.14 -13.28 -7.75
C GLU A 195 -0.75 -13.06 -7.14
N ARG A 196 0.09 -12.28 -7.82
CA ARG A 196 1.42 -11.89 -7.39
C ARG A 196 1.53 -10.38 -7.30
N THR A 197 2.24 -9.90 -6.30
CA THR A 197 2.37 -8.46 -6.08
C THR A 197 3.84 -8.05 -6.02
N CYS A 198 4.20 -7.05 -6.82
CA CYS A 198 5.50 -6.39 -6.75
C CYS A 198 5.41 -4.96 -7.28
N LEU A 199 5.95 -4.00 -6.54
CA LEU A 199 6.10 -2.62 -6.99
C LEU A 199 7.14 -1.87 -6.15
N SER A 200 7.81 -0.89 -6.75
CA SER A 200 8.66 0.04 -6.00
C SER A 200 7.79 1.10 -5.31
N ILE A 201 8.03 1.32 -4.02
CA ILE A 201 7.35 2.38 -3.27
C ILE A 201 8.12 3.69 -3.49
N ASP A 202 7.74 4.40 -4.53
CA ASP A 202 8.34 5.69 -4.92
C ASP A 202 7.37 6.86 -4.73
N SER A 203 6.11 6.58 -4.36
CA SER A 203 5.04 7.54 -4.13
C SER A 203 4.08 7.03 -3.05
N TRP A 204 3.31 7.93 -2.41
CA TRP A 204 2.23 7.52 -1.53
C TRP A 204 1.15 6.69 -2.24
N VAL A 205 1.00 6.87 -3.55
CA VAL A 205 0.05 6.10 -4.39
C VAL A 205 0.48 4.63 -4.47
N HIS A 206 1.77 4.36 -4.60
CA HIS A 206 2.29 2.98 -4.53
C HIS A 206 2.04 2.36 -3.15
N LEU A 207 2.21 3.14 -2.07
CA LEU A 207 1.89 2.68 -0.72
C LEU A 207 0.40 2.36 -0.57
N TYR A 208 -0.48 3.19 -1.16
CA TYR A 208 -1.92 2.94 -1.21
C TYR A 208 -2.21 1.63 -1.97
N PHE A 209 -1.63 1.43 -3.15
CA PHE A 209 -1.82 0.20 -3.92
C PHE A 209 -1.33 -1.04 -3.16
N ALA A 210 -0.15 -0.99 -2.56
CA ALA A 210 0.41 -2.10 -1.79
C ALA A 210 -0.48 -2.50 -0.59
N ASN A 211 -1.10 -1.53 0.08
CA ASN A 211 -1.99 -1.80 1.20
C ASN A 211 -3.38 -2.26 0.75
N VAL A 212 -4.00 -1.56 -0.18
CA VAL A 212 -5.43 -1.68 -0.47
C VAL A 212 -5.69 -2.58 -1.68
N ILE A 213 -5.30 -2.16 -2.87
CA ILE A 213 -5.67 -2.87 -4.12
C ILE A 213 -4.97 -4.23 -4.20
N LEU A 214 -3.66 -4.20 -4.10
CA LEU A 214 -2.81 -5.39 -4.21
C LEU A 214 -2.69 -6.15 -2.87
N GLY A 215 -2.87 -5.44 -1.76
CA GLY A 215 -2.88 -6.00 -0.42
C GLY A 215 -4.23 -6.63 -0.06
N VAL A 216 -5.13 -5.84 0.50
CA VAL A 216 -6.39 -6.33 1.07
C VAL A 216 -7.32 -6.89 0.01
N PHE A 217 -7.56 -6.15 -1.08
CA PHE A 217 -8.54 -6.55 -2.10
C PHE A 217 -8.07 -7.77 -2.90
N SER A 218 -6.82 -7.79 -3.38
CA SER A 218 -6.26 -8.97 -4.07
C SER A 218 -6.17 -10.18 -3.15
N ARG A 219 -5.92 -9.99 -1.83
CA ARG A 219 -5.94 -11.07 -0.84
C ARG A 219 -7.32 -11.74 -0.76
N GLY A 220 -8.41 -10.97 -0.82
CA GLY A 220 -9.76 -11.49 -0.88
C GLY A 220 -9.95 -12.42 -2.07
N LYS A 221 -9.47 -12.00 -3.24
CA LYS A 221 -9.56 -12.79 -4.48
C LYS A 221 -8.72 -14.06 -4.44
N ARG A 222 -7.50 -13.98 -3.96
CA ARG A 222 -6.64 -15.16 -3.75
C ARG A 222 -7.29 -16.18 -2.81
N PHE A 223 -7.96 -15.71 -1.78
CA PHE A 223 -8.70 -16.56 -0.86
C PHE A 223 -9.88 -17.26 -1.54
N GLU A 224 -10.69 -16.57 -2.33
CA GLU A 224 -11.78 -17.16 -3.13
C GLU A 224 -11.27 -18.26 -4.06
N ARG A 225 -10.15 -18.01 -4.76
CA ARG A 225 -9.53 -19.02 -5.63
C ARG A 225 -9.11 -20.26 -4.85
N ARG A 226 -8.45 -20.10 -3.69
CA ARG A 226 -8.05 -21.22 -2.84
C ARG A 226 -9.24 -22.08 -2.41
N ILE A 227 -10.39 -21.47 -2.14
CA ILE A 227 -11.62 -22.23 -1.82
C ILE A 227 -12.09 -23.03 -3.03
N THR A 228 -12.04 -22.44 -4.22
CA THR A 228 -12.51 -23.10 -5.46
C THR A 228 -11.59 -24.23 -5.87
N GLU A 229 -10.28 -24.09 -5.71
CA GLU A 229 -9.27 -25.08 -6.08
C GLU A 229 -9.11 -26.22 -5.05
N HIS A 230 -9.45 -25.96 -3.77
CA HIS A 230 -9.25 -26.89 -2.68
C HIS A 230 -10.55 -27.26 -1.97
N ASN A 231 -11.22 -28.33 -2.45
CA ASN A 231 -12.47 -28.84 -1.88
C ASN A 231 -12.39 -29.11 -0.37
N LEU A 232 -11.24 -29.52 0.15
CA LEU A 232 -11.03 -29.72 1.59
C LEU A 232 -11.13 -28.42 2.39
N LEU A 233 -10.65 -27.30 1.84
CA LEU A 233 -10.77 -25.98 2.49
C LEU A 233 -12.24 -25.55 2.52
N ALA A 234 -12.96 -25.69 1.41
CA ALA A 234 -14.40 -25.39 1.33
C ALA A 234 -15.19 -26.23 2.34
N LEU A 235 -14.92 -27.54 2.43
CA LEU A 235 -15.57 -28.43 3.40
C LEU A 235 -15.24 -28.04 4.84
N ARG A 236 -14.02 -27.68 5.14
CA ARG A 236 -13.58 -27.22 6.47
C ARG A 236 -14.29 -25.92 6.86
N MET A 237 -14.45 -24.97 5.92
CA MET A 237 -15.18 -23.72 6.15
C MET A 237 -16.66 -23.99 6.45
N LEU A 238 -17.32 -24.85 5.64
CA LEU A 238 -18.71 -25.24 5.88
C LEU A 238 -18.87 -25.92 7.25
N TRP A 239 -17.99 -26.83 7.60
CA TRP A 239 -18.01 -27.50 8.90
C TRP A 239 -17.84 -26.51 10.06
N ARG A 240 -16.89 -25.55 9.93
CA ARG A 240 -16.70 -24.48 10.91
C ARG A 240 -17.93 -23.60 11.04
N ALA A 241 -18.53 -23.17 9.92
CA ALA A 241 -19.73 -22.37 9.92
C ALA A 241 -20.90 -23.08 10.67
N ILE A 242 -21.08 -24.38 10.44
CA ILE A 242 -22.10 -25.21 11.14
C ILE A 242 -21.80 -25.30 12.63
N VAL A 243 -20.57 -25.63 13.02
CA VAL A 243 -20.18 -25.77 14.44
C VAL A 243 -20.28 -24.46 15.20
N GLU A 244 -19.91 -23.36 14.56
CA GLU A 244 -19.97 -22.02 15.15
C GLU A 244 -21.36 -21.35 15.03
N GLN A 245 -22.31 -22.00 14.33
CA GLN A 245 -23.65 -21.43 14.03
C GLN A 245 -23.57 -20.05 13.37
N LYS A 246 -22.61 -19.88 12.43
CA LYS A 246 -22.34 -18.64 11.71
C LYS A 246 -22.52 -18.81 10.22
N GLN A 247 -22.63 -17.71 9.51
CA GLN A 247 -22.51 -17.71 8.04
C GLN A 247 -21.08 -18.07 7.62
N VAL A 248 -20.91 -18.63 6.42
CA VAL A 248 -19.60 -19.07 5.92
C VAL A 248 -18.56 -17.94 5.93
N LEU A 249 -18.95 -16.74 5.53
CA LEU A 249 -18.06 -15.56 5.47
C LEU A 249 -17.79 -14.94 6.85
N THR A 250 -18.44 -15.41 7.93
CA THR A 250 -18.22 -14.91 9.29
C THR A 250 -17.57 -15.94 10.22
N CYS A 251 -17.29 -17.14 9.72
CA CYS A 251 -16.69 -18.20 10.53
C CYS A 251 -15.19 -17.94 10.82
N SER A 252 -14.66 -18.59 11.84
CA SER A 252 -13.26 -18.41 12.29
C SER A 252 -12.19 -18.85 11.28
N GLU A 253 -12.57 -19.54 10.23
CA GLU A 253 -11.65 -19.88 9.13
C GLU A 253 -11.33 -18.65 8.27
N VAL A 254 -12.28 -17.74 8.13
CA VAL A 254 -12.21 -16.53 7.27
C VAL A 254 -11.92 -15.27 8.07
N VAL A 255 -12.45 -15.21 9.29
CA VAL A 255 -12.24 -14.08 10.22
C VAL A 255 -11.26 -14.51 11.30
N LYS A 256 -10.08 -13.90 11.28
CA LYS A 256 -9.03 -14.16 12.28
C LYS A 256 -9.07 -13.06 13.34
N VAL A 257 -9.18 -13.47 14.59
CA VAL A 257 -9.28 -12.54 15.74
C VAL A 257 -8.16 -12.85 16.73
N GLY A 258 -7.40 -11.82 17.10
CA GLY A 258 -6.31 -11.92 18.06
C GLY A 258 -6.80 -12.05 19.50
N GLU A 259 -5.91 -12.52 20.37
CA GLU A 259 -6.17 -12.73 21.80
C GLU A 259 -6.54 -11.42 22.51
N GLY A 260 -7.44 -11.49 23.48
CA GLY A 260 -7.88 -10.33 24.26
C GLY A 260 -8.82 -9.37 23.53
N THR A 261 -9.18 -9.65 22.27
CA THR A 261 -10.09 -8.81 21.49
C THR A 261 -11.54 -9.12 21.86
N THR A 262 -12.30 -8.05 22.12
CA THR A 262 -13.75 -8.10 22.42
C THR A 262 -14.55 -7.60 21.23
N ILE A 263 -15.60 -8.33 20.86
CA ILE A 263 -16.48 -8.00 19.74
C ILE A 263 -17.92 -8.01 20.27
N ASP A 264 -18.62 -6.88 20.05
CA ASP A 264 -20.04 -6.80 20.40
C ASP A 264 -20.86 -7.78 19.54
N PRO A 265 -21.85 -8.48 20.10
CA PRO A 265 -22.66 -9.45 19.37
C PRO A 265 -23.42 -8.87 18.16
N SER A 266 -23.69 -7.57 18.14
CA SER A 266 -24.33 -6.88 17.01
C SER A 266 -23.37 -6.43 15.91
N ALA A 267 -22.05 -6.60 16.10
CA ALA A 267 -21.08 -6.30 15.06
C ALA A 267 -21.11 -7.34 13.94
N VAL A 268 -20.97 -6.90 12.70
CA VAL A 268 -20.91 -7.74 11.49
C VAL A 268 -19.49 -7.74 10.95
N ILE A 269 -18.83 -8.90 10.97
CA ILE A 269 -17.47 -9.03 10.46
C ILE A 269 -17.44 -10.06 9.37
N LEU A 270 -17.14 -9.61 8.15
CA LEU A 270 -17.05 -10.45 6.95
C LEU A 270 -15.58 -10.67 6.58
N GLY A 271 -15.26 -11.88 6.14
CA GLY A 271 -13.91 -12.26 5.75
C GLY A 271 -13.64 -12.16 4.24
N PRO A 272 -12.36 -12.20 3.88
CA PRO A 272 -11.21 -12.47 4.73
C PRO A 272 -10.75 -11.25 5.56
N THR A 273 -11.04 -11.26 6.85
CA THR A 273 -10.69 -10.17 7.77
C THR A 273 -9.72 -10.67 8.85
N THR A 274 -8.74 -9.84 9.19
CA THR A 274 -7.85 -10.10 10.32
C THR A 274 -7.97 -8.95 11.32
N ILE A 275 -8.24 -9.27 12.57
CA ILE A 275 -8.28 -8.32 13.71
C ILE A 275 -7.15 -8.72 14.66
N GLY A 276 -6.34 -7.77 15.07
CA GLY A 276 -5.23 -7.95 15.98
C GLY A 276 -5.67 -8.26 17.43
N ARG A 277 -4.72 -8.18 18.34
CA ARG A 277 -4.91 -8.47 19.78
C ARG A 277 -5.43 -7.24 20.52
N ASN A 278 -6.13 -7.49 21.64
CA ASN A 278 -6.59 -6.46 22.56
C ASN A 278 -7.42 -5.35 21.90
N CYS A 279 -8.19 -5.67 20.86
CA CYS A 279 -9.09 -4.73 20.20
C CYS A 279 -10.46 -4.69 20.90
N ALA A 280 -11.14 -3.56 20.76
CA ALA A 280 -12.52 -3.39 21.20
C ALA A 280 -13.39 -3.00 20.00
N ILE A 281 -14.32 -3.90 19.62
CA ILE A 281 -15.24 -3.67 18.49
C ILE A 281 -16.65 -3.48 19.06
N GLY A 282 -17.17 -2.26 18.90
CA GLY A 282 -18.44 -1.83 19.46
C GLY A 282 -19.68 -2.27 18.70
N PRO A 283 -20.88 -1.96 19.23
CA PRO A 283 -22.14 -2.38 18.65
C PRO A 283 -22.39 -1.77 17.26
N GLY A 284 -22.97 -2.60 16.37
CA GLY A 284 -23.34 -2.19 15.01
C GLY A 284 -22.15 -1.83 14.11
N VAL A 285 -20.93 -2.18 14.48
CA VAL A 285 -19.75 -2.04 13.62
C VAL A 285 -19.81 -3.03 12.47
N VAL A 286 -19.48 -2.59 11.27
CA VAL A 286 -19.35 -3.45 10.08
C VAL A 286 -17.90 -3.42 9.62
N ILE A 287 -17.27 -4.60 9.54
CA ILE A 287 -15.91 -4.76 9.01
C ILE A 287 -15.96 -5.80 7.89
N ASP A 288 -15.50 -5.43 6.72
CA ASP A 288 -15.48 -6.32 5.55
C ASP A 288 -14.10 -6.32 4.89
N ASN A 289 -13.56 -7.52 4.63
CA ASN A 289 -12.29 -7.74 3.94
C ASN A 289 -11.22 -6.71 4.33
N SER A 290 -10.87 -6.65 5.63
CA SER A 290 -10.01 -5.61 6.19
C SER A 290 -8.93 -6.19 7.10
N VAL A 291 -7.88 -5.39 7.33
CA VAL A 291 -6.79 -5.73 8.25
C VAL A 291 -6.73 -4.70 9.36
N ILE A 292 -7.03 -5.14 10.58
CA ILE A 292 -7.03 -4.32 11.79
C ILE A 292 -5.82 -4.73 12.65
N GLY A 293 -5.03 -3.76 13.08
CA GLY A 293 -3.87 -3.96 13.95
C GLY A 293 -4.22 -4.29 15.39
N ASP A 294 -3.22 -4.29 16.28
CA ASP A 294 -3.36 -4.55 17.71
C ASP A 294 -3.84 -3.30 18.46
N ASN A 295 -4.55 -3.48 19.58
CA ASN A 295 -4.98 -2.41 20.48
C ASN A 295 -5.84 -1.31 19.79
N VAL A 296 -6.67 -1.70 18.83
CA VAL A 296 -7.56 -0.79 18.11
C VAL A 296 -8.91 -0.73 18.79
N ASN A 297 -9.44 0.48 18.97
CA ASN A 297 -10.78 0.69 19.48
C ASN A 297 -11.67 1.24 18.37
N ILE A 298 -12.70 0.48 17.98
CA ILE A 298 -13.69 0.84 16.97
C ILE A 298 -15.05 0.92 17.65
N ALA A 299 -15.54 2.15 17.87
CA ALA A 299 -16.78 2.37 18.56
C ALA A 299 -18.01 2.15 17.66
N GLN A 300 -19.19 2.35 18.22
CA GLN A 300 -20.46 1.96 17.60
C GLN A 300 -20.70 2.55 16.20
N GLY A 301 -21.26 1.73 15.30
CA GLY A 301 -21.73 2.12 13.99
C GLY A 301 -20.66 2.52 12.98
N CYS A 302 -19.37 2.27 13.28
CA CYS A 302 -18.31 2.44 12.30
C CYS A 302 -18.41 1.41 11.17
N GLN A 303 -18.02 1.81 9.95
CA GLN A 303 -18.00 0.96 8.77
C GLN A 303 -16.60 0.94 8.17
N ILE A 304 -16.01 -0.23 8.02
CA ILE A 304 -14.65 -0.42 7.53
C ILE A 304 -14.67 -1.48 6.44
N MET A 305 -14.42 -1.08 5.20
CA MET A 305 -14.48 -1.95 4.04
C MET A 305 -13.18 -1.86 3.25
N LEU A 306 -12.60 -3.01 2.88
CA LEU A 306 -11.39 -3.12 2.05
C LEU A 306 -10.24 -2.23 2.56
N SER A 307 -10.08 -2.13 3.89
CA SER A 307 -9.23 -1.12 4.52
C SER A 307 -8.19 -1.73 5.46
N VAL A 308 -7.13 -0.96 5.70
CA VAL A 308 -6.08 -1.29 6.67
C VAL A 308 -6.13 -0.28 7.80
N VAL A 309 -6.24 -0.74 9.04
CA VAL A 309 -6.19 0.12 10.24
C VAL A 309 -5.02 -0.30 11.11
N GLY A 310 -4.10 0.61 11.33
CA GLY A 310 -2.89 0.42 12.12
C GLY A 310 -3.15 0.20 13.60
N SER A 311 -2.15 -0.31 14.31
CA SER A 311 -2.23 -0.54 15.74
C SER A 311 -2.44 0.75 16.54
N HIS A 312 -3.10 0.65 17.68
CA HIS A 312 -3.38 1.78 18.59
C HIS A 312 -4.23 2.90 17.98
N CYS A 313 -5.00 2.62 16.92
CA CYS A 313 -5.95 3.57 16.36
C CYS A 313 -7.25 3.62 17.18
N PHE A 314 -7.89 4.80 17.15
CA PHE A 314 -9.20 5.00 17.73
C PHE A 314 -10.17 5.56 16.71
N LEU A 315 -11.28 4.86 16.48
CA LEU A 315 -12.38 5.24 15.61
C LEU A 315 -13.64 5.40 16.45
N PRO A 316 -13.93 6.61 16.97
CA PRO A 316 -15.21 6.88 17.63
C PRO A 316 -16.38 6.70 16.64
N PHE A 317 -17.58 6.77 17.16
CA PHE A 317 -18.80 6.36 16.47
C PHE A 317 -18.98 6.91 15.05
N ARG A 318 -19.49 6.06 14.12
CA ARG A 318 -19.87 6.38 12.75
C ARG A 318 -18.72 6.87 11.85
N ALA A 319 -17.48 6.51 12.14
CA ALA A 319 -16.41 6.67 11.17
C ALA A 319 -16.58 5.65 10.02
N ALA A 320 -16.42 6.11 8.77
CA ALA A 320 -16.54 5.27 7.59
C ALA A 320 -15.22 5.26 6.80
N LEU A 321 -14.67 4.08 6.58
CA LEU A 321 -13.47 3.85 5.78
C LEU A 321 -13.82 2.95 4.61
N PHE A 322 -13.54 3.41 3.40
CA PHE A 322 -13.69 2.62 2.19
C PHE A 322 -12.36 2.61 1.42
N MET A 323 -11.80 1.42 1.23
CA MET A 323 -10.54 1.24 0.51
C MET A 323 -9.43 2.20 1.01
N SER A 324 -9.24 2.27 2.33
CA SER A 324 -8.35 3.28 2.94
C SER A 324 -7.32 2.65 3.87
N THR A 325 -6.23 3.36 4.08
CA THR A 325 -5.17 2.98 5.01
C THR A 325 -5.04 4.02 6.11
N ILE A 326 -5.20 3.60 7.35
CA ILE A 326 -4.95 4.41 8.54
C ILE A 326 -3.74 3.83 9.26
N MET A 327 -2.66 4.59 9.36
CA MET A 327 -1.46 4.14 10.06
C MET A 327 -1.62 4.27 11.58
N GLU A 328 -0.73 3.63 12.29
CA GLU A 328 -0.75 3.45 13.74
C GLU A 328 -0.86 4.76 14.54
N TYR A 329 -1.44 4.67 15.76
CA TYR A 329 -1.61 5.78 16.70
C TYR A 329 -2.49 6.93 16.21
N SER A 330 -3.37 6.70 15.23
CA SER A 330 -4.21 7.75 14.64
C SER A 330 -5.63 7.72 15.17
N ILE A 331 -6.28 8.87 15.15
CA ILE A 331 -7.67 9.05 15.57
C ILE A 331 -8.48 9.58 14.39
N ILE A 332 -9.51 8.83 13.99
CA ILE A 332 -10.47 9.25 12.97
C ILE A 332 -11.77 9.59 13.67
N ALA A 333 -12.02 10.87 13.93
CA ALA A 333 -13.13 11.32 14.73
C ALA A 333 -14.50 10.98 14.10
N GLN A 334 -15.56 11.17 14.86
CA GLN A 334 -16.92 10.76 14.53
C GLN A 334 -17.45 11.37 13.22
N ASN A 335 -18.31 10.61 12.52
CA ASN A 335 -18.94 11.01 11.25
C ASN A 335 -17.93 11.41 10.16
N THR A 336 -16.68 10.96 10.26
CA THR A 336 -15.65 11.16 9.23
C THR A 336 -15.79 10.09 8.16
N CYS A 337 -15.68 10.49 6.89
CA CYS A 337 -15.69 9.58 5.75
C CYS A 337 -14.35 9.68 5.00
N ILE A 338 -13.66 8.54 4.86
CA ILE A 338 -12.40 8.48 4.11
C ILE A 338 -12.55 7.45 3.01
N GLN A 339 -12.41 7.92 1.76
CA GLN A 339 -12.48 7.08 0.56
C GLN A 339 -11.11 7.04 -0.12
N MET A 340 -10.61 5.84 -0.38
CA MET A 340 -9.39 5.54 -1.14
C MET A 340 -8.15 6.34 -0.69
N GLY A 341 -8.08 6.70 0.61
CA GLY A 341 -7.07 7.60 1.17
C GLY A 341 -6.05 6.90 2.06
N VAL A 342 -4.96 7.62 2.33
CA VAL A 342 -3.93 7.20 3.28
C VAL A 342 -3.76 8.25 4.37
N ILE A 343 -3.89 7.85 5.63
CA ILE A 343 -3.64 8.71 6.79
C ILE A 343 -2.38 8.21 7.51
N GLY A 344 -1.40 9.08 7.62
CA GLY A 344 -0.13 8.82 8.28
C GLY A 344 -0.27 8.62 9.78
N ARG A 345 0.77 8.04 10.39
CA ARG A 345 0.79 7.68 11.83
C ARG A 345 0.66 8.91 12.74
N ASN A 346 0.15 8.67 13.95
CA ASN A 346 -0.01 9.70 14.99
C ASN A 346 -0.80 10.93 14.51
N SER A 347 -1.77 10.74 13.61
CA SER A 347 -2.57 11.82 13.03
C SER A 347 -3.97 11.87 13.65
N PHE A 348 -4.54 13.06 13.66
CA PHE A 348 -5.91 13.30 14.12
C PHE A 348 -6.73 13.88 12.96
N VAL A 349 -7.83 13.24 12.62
CA VAL A 349 -8.80 13.74 11.65
C VAL A 349 -10.08 14.13 12.38
N GLY A 350 -10.42 15.40 12.35
CA GLY A 350 -11.56 15.97 13.06
C GLY A 350 -12.92 15.52 12.53
N ALA A 351 -13.92 15.58 13.40
CA ALA A 351 -15.26 15.10 13.14
C ALA A 351 -15.90 15.69 11.87
N GLY A 352 -16.67 14.88 11.13
CA GLY A 352 -17.38 15.31 9.94
C GLY A 352 -16.47 15.73 8.78
N THR A 353 -15.19 15.40 8.83
CA THR A 353 -14.27 15.60 7.70
C THR A 353 -14.52 14.54 6.64
N THR A 354 -14.52 14.96 5.37
CA THR A 354 -14.76 14.06 4.23
C THR A 354 -13.56 14.10 3.28
N PHE A 355 -13.07 12.92 2.93
CA PHE A 355 -12.06 12.72 1.90
C PHE A 355 -12.77 12.14 0.67
N THR A 356 -12.73 12.86 -0.42
CA THR A 356 -13.37 12.45 -1.68
C THR A 356 -12.35 11.76 -2.59
N ASP A 357 -12.83 10.85 -3.42
CA ASP A 357 -12.02 10.05 -4.34
C ASP A 357 -12.34 10.31 -5.81
N PHE A 358 -13.50 10.95 -6.09
CA PHE A 358 -14.00 11.17 -7.43
C PHE A 358 -13.80 12.64 -7.86
N ASN A 359 -13.17 12.82 -9.02
CA ASN A 359 -12.99 14.15 -9.60
C ASN A 359 -14.23 14.53 -10.43
N LEU A 360 -14.84 15.66 -10.12
CA LEU A 360 -16.02 16.15 -10.82
C LEU A 360 -15.72 16.75 -12.20
N LEU A 361 -14.47 16.98 -12.52
CA LEU A 361 -14.03 17.47 -13.82
C LEU A 361 -13.09 16.43 -14.47
N PRO A 362 -13.05 16.32 -15.79
CA PRO A 362 -12.18 15.37 -16.50
C PRO A 362 -10.71 15.85 -16.51
N VAL A 363 -10.16 16.07 -15.33
CA VAL A 363 -8.77 16.49 -15.12
C VAL A 363 -8.00 15.34 -14.51
N PRO A 364 -6.77 15.04 -14.98
CA PRO A 364 -5.96 13.97 -14.43
C PRO A 364 -5.70 14.11 -12.93
N LEU A 365 -5.79 13.01 -12.19
CA LEU A 365 -5.41 12.94 -10.79
C LEU A 365 -3.88 12.79 -10.71
N ARG A 366 -3.19 13.83 -10.21
CA ARG A 366 -1.73 13.87 -10.18
C ARG A 366 -1.18 13.63 -8.78
N ALA A 367 -0.05 12.94 -8.70
CA ALA A 367 0.72 12.74 -7.48
C ALA A 367 2.22 12.94 -7.73
N LEU A 368 2.99 13.12 -6.66
CA LEU A 368 4.44 13.20 -6.75
C LEU A 368 5.01 11.83 -7.14
N ASN A 369 5.84 11.83 -8.16
CA ASN A 369 6.56 10.66 -8.63
C ASN A 369 7.91 10.47 -7.90
N ALA A 370 8.69 9.50 -8.31
CA ALA A 370 10.02 9.19 -7.80
C ALA A 370 11.08 10.33 -7.92
N TYR A 371 10.75 11.40 -8.61
CA TYR A 371 11.59 12.58 -8.84
C TYR A 371 11.01 13.85 -8.23
N ASP A 372 10.04 13.72 -7.33
CA ASP A 372 9.31 14.82 -6.69
C ASP A 372 8.58 15.76 -7.69
N GLN A 373 8.16 15.21 -8.84
CA GLN A 373 7.40 15.93 -9.86
C GLN A 373 5.96 15.44 -9.89
N LEU A 374 5.00 16.34 -10.16
CA LEU A 374 3.61 15.99 -10.33
C LEU A 374 3.38 15.28 -11.67
N GLU A 375 2.94 14.03 -11.59
CA GLU A 375 2.67 13.16 -12.72
C GLU A 375 1.25 12.58 -12.63
N ASP A 376 0.63 12.29 -13.77
CA ASP A 376 -0.67 11.61 -13.83
C ASP A 376 -0.58 10.20 -13.21
N THR A 377 -1.48 9.91 -12.29
CA THR A 377 -1.54 8.60 -11.64
C THR A 377 -2.14 7.51 -12.51
N GLY A 378 -2.74 7.86 -13.64
CA GLY A 378 -3.49 6.94 -14.50
C GLY A 378 -4.76 6.36 -13.84
N GLN A 379 -5.19 6.92 -12.70
CA GLN A 379 -6.36 6.42 -11.96
C GLN A 379 -7.57 7.31 -12.20
N PRO A 380 -8.76 6.72 -12.50
CA PRO A 380 -10.00 7.48 -12.64
C PRO A 380 -10.54 7.98 -11.29
N VAL A 381 -10.21 7.28 -10.20
CA VAL A 381 -10.59 7.61 -8.83
C VAL A 381 -9.41 7.39 -7.90
N LEU A 382 -9.18 8.32 -6.99
CA LEU A 382 -8.12 8.25 -6.00
C LEU A 382 -8.40 9.27 -4.89
N GLY A 383 -8.39 8.82 -3.65
CA GLY A 383 -8.54 9.70 -2.50
C GLY A 383 -7.29 10.54 -2.25
N SER A 384 -7.08 10.93 -1.01
CA SER A 384 -6.04 11.86 -0.62
C SER A 384 -5.06 11.24 0.36
N CYS A 385 -3.92 11.90 0.55
CA CYS A 385 -2.92 11.45 1.49
C CYS A 385 -2.63 12.51 2.56
N VAL A 386 -2.63 12.10 3.83
CA VAL A 386 -2.22 12.90 4.97
C VAL A 386 -0.93 12.33 5.55
N GLY A 387 0.06 13.15 5.71
CA GLY A 387 1.34 12.79 6.31
C GLY A 387 1.23 12.47 7.80
N HIS A 388 2.37 12.19 8.42
CA HIS A 388 2.47 11.82 9.82
C HIS A 388 2.24 13.02 10.76
N ASN A 389 1.78 12.74 11.98
CA ASN A 389 1.64 13.73 13.05
C ASN A 389 0.78 14.96 12.66
N ALA A 390 -0.12 14.80 11.67
CA ALA A 390 -1.02 15.86 11.24
C ALA A 390 -2.22 16.01 12.17
N ARG A 391 -2.77 17.22 12.24
CA ARG A 391 -3.97 17.54 13.04
C ARG A 391 -4.95 18.30 12.15
N LEU A 392 -6.00 17.62 11.72
CA LEU A 392 -7.05 18.20 10.88
C LEU A 392 -8.26 18.57 11.71
N GLY A 393 -8.72 19.79 11.56
CA GLY A 393 -9.91 20.31 12.24
C GLY A 393 -11.20 19.66 11.73
N THR A 394 -12.29 19.98 12.41
CA THR A 394 -13.63 19.43 12.13
C THR A 394 -14.22 20.00 10.84
N GLY A 395 -14.86 19.16 10.02
CA GLY A 395 -15.67 19.58 8.87
C GLY A 395 -14.89 20.05 7.65
N LEU A 396 -13.67 19.59 7.48
CA LEU A 396 -12.90 19.81 6.24
C LEU A 396 -13.39 18.86 5.14
N VAL A 397 -13.26 19.32 3.89
CA VAL A 397 -13.45 18.48 2.68
C VAL A 397 -12.10 18.43 1.96
N VAL A 398 -11.54 17.26 1.85
CA VAL A 398 -10.25 17.05 1.15
C VAL A 398 -10.55 16.47 -0.24
N MET A 399 -10.11 17.20 -1.28
CA MET A 399 -10.38 16.84 -2.67
C MET A 399 -9.45 15.71 -3.16
N PRO A 400 -9.82 14.97 -4.23
CA PRO A 400 -9.07 13.83 -4.73
C PRO A 400 -7.59 14.12 -5.03
N ALA A 401 -6.71 13.17 -4.77
CA ALA A 401 -5.27 13.22 -4.99
C ALA A 401 -4.53 14.36 -4.27
N ARG A 402 -5.18 15.06 -3.32
CA ARG A 402 -4.50 16.10 -2.54
C ARG A 402 -3.66 15.48 -1.44
N VAL A 403 -2.54 16.14 -1.14
CA VAL A 403 -1.66 15.73 -0.06
C VAL A 403 -1.56 16.84 1.00
N ILE A 404 -1.54 16.41 2.25
CA ILE A 404 -1.29 17.26 3.40
C ILE A 404 0.00 16.75 4.05
N GLU A 405 1.02 17.58 4.07
CA GLU A 405 2.35 17.19 4.56
C GLU A 405 2.33 16.81 6.05
N SER A 406 3.33 16.06 6.46
CA SER A 406 3.55 15.71 7.86
C SER A 406 3.70 16.96 8.76
N ASP A 407 3.32 16.82 10.02
CA ASP A 407 3.39 17.87 11.02
C ASP A 407 2.47 19.09 10.77
N VAL A 408 1.53 19.00 9.84
CA VAL A 408 0.59 20.07 9.51
C VAL A 408 -0.59 20.10 10.50
N VAL A 409 -0.96 21.29 10.93
CA VAL A 409 -2.19 21.57 11.66
C VAL A 409 -3.09 22.43 10.81
N LEU A 410 -4.31 21.99 10.53
CA LEU A 410 -5.30 22.73 9.76
C LEU A 410 -6.56 22.97 10.58
N PHE A 411 -6.97 24.22 10.70
CA PHE A 411 -8.28 24.58 11.22
C PHE A 411 -9.26 24.83 10.07
N ALA A 412 -10.50 24.39 10.22
CA ALA A 412 -11.56 24.81 9.31
C ALA A 412 -11.89 26.28 9.57
N SER A 413 -11.92 27.08 8.51
CA SER A 413 -12.34 28.47 8.54
C SER A 413 -13.29 28.74 7.37
N PRO A 414 -14.02 29.88 7.35
CA PRO A 414 -14.84 30.23 6.19
C PRO A 414 -14.05 30.25 4.87
N GLU A 415 -12.80 30.67 4.91
CA GLU A 415 -11.92 30.80 3.74
C GLU A 415 -11.24 29.47 3.35
N ARG A 416 -11.13 28.53 4.30
CA ARG A 416 -10.46 27.26 4.07
C ARG A 416 -11.23 26.10 4.71
N ARG A 417 -12.28 25.69 4.05
CA ARG A 417 -13.05 24.49 4.39
C ARG A 417 -12.79 23.34 3.39
N VAL A 418 -12.52 23.70 2.14
CA VAL A 418 -12.20 22.78 1.07
C VAL A 418 -10.70 22.81 0.81
N ILE A 419 -10.06 21.65 0.92
CA ILE A 419 -8.65 21.47 0.60
C ILE A 419 -8.57 20.99 -0.83
N ASN A 420 -8.40 21.93 -1.75
CA ASN A 420 -8.37 21.70 -3.20
C ASN A 420 -6.96 21.77 -3.80
N ARG A 421 -5.94 21.98 -2.99
CA ARG A 421 -4.52 21.94 -3.34
C ARG A 421 -3.71 21.23 -2.26
N ASN A 422 -2.49 20.85 -2.59
CA ASN A 422 -1.57 20.27 -1.63
C ASN A 422 -1.23 21.32 -0.54
N VAL A 423 -1.00 20.85 0.68
CA VAL A 423 -0.71 21.70 1.83
C VAL A 423 0.65 21.34 2.41
N SER A 424 1.58 22.30 2.37
CA SER A 424 2.91 22.15 2.93
C SER A 424 2.96 22.47 4.43
N TYR A 425 4.05 22.07 5.09
CA TYR A 425 4.29 22.39 6.50
C TYR A 425 4.29 23.91 6.77
N GLU A 426 4.81 24.73 5.84
CA GLU A 426 4.90 26.17 5.92
C GLU A 426 3.52 26.84 5.95
N GLU A 427 2.51 26.19 5.37
CA GLU A 427 1.12 26.68 5.37
C GLU A 427 0.31 26.25 6.60
N SER A 428 0.93 25.56 7.53
CA SER A 428 0.26 25.06 8.73
C SER A 428 -0.23 26.18 9.64
N ASP A 429 -1.45 26.08 10.14
CA ASP A 429 -2.10 27.11 10.96
C ASP A 429 -1.43 27.31 12.31
N HIS A 430 -0.69 26.35 12.84
CA HIS A 430 0.00 26.51 14.11
C HIS A 430 1.08 27.61 14.07
N HIS A 431 1.59 27.96 12.90
CA HIS A 431 2.53 29.09 12.72
C HIS A 431 1.88 30.44 13.00
N LYS A 432 0.55 30.53 12.86
CA LYS A 432 -0.23 31.77 13.11
C LYS A 432 -0.60 31.96 14.58
N VAL A 433 -0.36 30.94 15.42
CA VAL A 433 -0.68 30.97 16.84
C VAL A 433 0.51 31.51 17.63
N ARG A 434 0.25 32.19 18.77
CA ARG A 434 1.30 32.78 19.62
C ARG A 434 2.39 31.75 19.98
N VAL A 435 3.63 32.20 19.98
CA VAL A 435 4.88 31.41 20.12
C VAL A 435 4.87 30.39 21.27
N SER A 436 4.15 30.61 22.36
CA SER A 436 4.06 29.68 23.50
C SER A 436 3.32 28.37 23.14
N VAL A 437 2.38 28.43 22.20
CA VAL A 437 1.56 27.27 21.75
C VAL A 437 2.22 26.55 20.59
N ALA A 438 2.86 27.29 19.69
CA ALA A 438 3.59 26.72 18.54
C ALA A 438 4.71 25.75 18.98
N LYS A 439 5.31 25.95 20.16
CA LYS A 439 6.31 25.06 20.73
C LYS A 439 5.79 23.66 21.10
N GLN A 440 4.46 23.48 21.21
CA GLN A 440 3.85 22.19 21.58
C GLN A 440 3.67 21.26 20.37
N HIS A 441 3.67 21.79 19.14
CA HIS A 441 3.60 20.99 17.92
C HIS A 441 4.90 21.15 17.12
N ARG A 442 5.86 20.28 17.41
CA ARG A 442 7.19 20.32 16.78
C ARG A 442 7.18 19.55 15.49
N ARG A 443 7.94 20.03 14.49
CA ARG A 443 8.24 19.29 13.27
C ARG A 443 9.04 18.01 13.62
N ARG A 444 8.49 16.85 13.23
CA ARG A 444 9.09 15.54 13.47
C ARG A 444 9.57 14.89 12.19
N TYR A 445 8.98 15.28 11.07
CA TYR A 445 9.21 14.71 9.76
C TYR A 445 9.60 15.79 8.75
N PRO A 446 10.81 16.38 8.88
CA PRO A 446 11.26 17.42 7.96
C PRO A 446 11.60 16.85 6.59
N ARG A 447 11.35 17.60 5.54
CA ARG A 447 11.88 17.33 4.20
C ARG A 447 13.41 17.49 4.21
N VAL A 448 14.11 16.72 3.32
CA VAL A 448 15.56 16.88 3.14
C VAL A 448 15.87 17.95 2.09
N ALA A 449 15.00 18.13 1.08
CA ALA A 449 15.11 19.14 0.05
C ALA A 449 13.83 19.97 -0.02
N GLU A 450 13.95 21.29 -0.22
CA GLU A 450 12.83 22.19 -0.39
C GLU A 450 12.31 22.09 -1.83
N SER A 451 11.30 21.28 -2.07
CA SER A 451 10.50 21.34 -3.29
C SER A 451 9.16 22.02 -3.00
N GLU A 452 9.18 23.35 -2.83
CA GLU A 452 7.96 24.13 -2.57
C GLU A 452 6.97 24.08 -3.74
N GLU A 453 7.44 24.03 -4.98
CA GLU A 453 6.62 24.10 -6.20
C GLU A 453 5.58 22.97 -6.29
N ALA A 454 5.95 21.74 -5.91
CA ALA A 454 5.06 20.60 -5.99
C ALA A 454 3.84 20.68 -5.07
N PHE A 455 3.90 21.48 -3.98
CA PHE A 455 2.78 21.71 -3.07
C PHE A 455 1.92 22.92 -3.45
N LEU A 456 2.38 23.77 -4.36
CA LEU A 456 1.74 25.03 -4.72
C LEU A 456 0.86 24.93 -5.98
N GLU A 457 0.97 23.88 -6.78
CA GLU A 457 0.16 23.75 -8.00
C GLU A 457 -1.35 23.71 -7.68
N PRO A 458 -2.14 24.63 -8.28
CA PRO A 458 -3.60 24.51 -8.26
C PRO A 458 -4.04 23.30 -9.08
N TRP A 459 -5.27 22.93 -8.94
CA TRP A 459 -5.96 21.93 -9.77
C TRP A 459 -5.62 22.06 -11.25
#